data_3758eeeea203e1c1d3c4cc70bbacacf2
#
_entry.id   3758eeeea203e1c1d3c4cc70bbacacf2
#
_cell.length_a   1.000
_cell.length_b   1.000
_cell.length_c   1.000
_cell.angle_alpha   90.00
_cell.angle_beta   90.00
_cell.angle_gamma   90.00
#
_symmetry.space_group_name_H-M   'P 1'
#
loop_
_entity.id
_entity.type
_entity.pdbx_description
1 polymer ?
#
loop_
_entity_poly.entity_id
_entity_poly.type
_entity_poly.pdbx_seq_one_letter_code
_entity_poly.pdbx_strand_id
1 'polypeptide(L)'
;FGFTSLMPGTTYNGHGLRVDLVEKLRDLHPSFMRFPGGCIVEGSTPSTVMLFRNTVGPVWERPGQQLVWHYRSSNGLGFHEYLQLCEDLGMEPLYVCNCGMTCQGRKPVLLTGKEQDEILEDTMNALEYALGSPESRWGSLRTQMGHREPFGLTYLEIGNENFGPDYEERYRRFYDVVKEKYPHLKVIANAHIEEHACTTEYVDEHFYNSTEFFAENQNYYENYDRKGPKIFVGEQAVNEGAHLGKLYGALGEAAFLIGLEKNQDVVALASYAPLFEHVHYHSWSPNLIRFQNAESFGIPTYYVWKMFGKNRGSYVVESEVESGKIYRPMEGMASLKSR
;
A
#
# COMPACT_ATOMS: atom_id res chain seq x y z
N PHE A 1 -5.84 29.56 19.92
CA PHE A 1 -4.88 28.58 19.39
C PHE A 1 -5.51 27.92 18.18
N GLY A 2 -4.84 27.95 17.02
CA GLY A 2 -5.32 27.29 15.81
C GLY A 2 -4.75 25.88 15.65
N PHE A 3 -3.43 25.76 15.62
CA PHE A 3 -2.72 24.49 15.50
C PHE A 3 -1.64 24.39 16.58
N THR A 4 -1.52 23.22 17.18
CA THR A 4 -0.46 22.94 18.15
C THR A 4 0.05 21.52 17.90
N SER A 5 1.36 21.36 17.75
CA SER A 5 2.00 20.03 17.68
C SER A 5 3.20 19.97 18.61
N LEU A 6 3.45 18.78 19.14
CA LEU A 6 4.64 18.46 19.90
C LEU A 6 5.35 17.31 19.20
N MET A 7 6.52 17.59 18.68
CA MET A 7 7.31 16.61 17.93
C MET A 7 8.58 16.24 18.71
N PRO A 8 9.11 15.02 18.57
CA PRO A 8 10.41 14.67 19.14
C PRO A 8 11.50 15.62 18.65
N GLY A 9 12.44 15.96 19.51
CA GLY A 9 13.61 16.78 19.14
C GLY A 9 14.58 16.05 18.20
N THR A 10 14.57 14.70 18.22
CA THR A 10 15.34 13.86 17.30
C THR A 10 14.38 13.10 16.40
N THR A 11 14.55 13.23 15.10
CA THR A 11 13.79 12.52 14.08
C THR A 11 14.71 11.80 13.12
N TYR A 12 14.20 10.82 12.38
CA TYR A 12 15.01 10.07 11.42
C TYR A 12 15.52 11.01 10.32
N ASN A 13 16.84 11.05 10.12
CA ASN A 13 17.54 11.98 9.21
C ASN A 13 17.16 13.47 9.35
N GLY A 14 16.47 13.87 10.41
CA GLY A 14 15.96 15.22 10.57
C GLY A 14 14.63 15.50 9.82
N HIS A 15 14.05 14.50 9.18
CA HIS A 15 12.88 14.64 8.30
C HIS A 15 11.52 14.49 9.02
N GLY A 16 11.48 14.67 10.34
CA GLY A 16 10.23 14.79 11.10
C GLY A 16 9.59 13.46 11.53
N LEU A 17 10.11 12.31 11.09
CA LEU A 17 9.55 10.99 11.41
C LEU A 17 10.18 10.37 12.66
N ARG A 18 9.39 9.61 13.42
CA ARG A 18 9.84 8.89 14.61
C ARG A 18 10.90 7.84 14.25
N VAL A 19 12.05 7.94 14.90
CA VAL A 19 13.21 7.07 14.65
C VAL A 19 12.87 5.59 14.80
N ASP A 20 12.21 5.22 15.92
CA ASP A 20 11.87 3.82 16.22
C ASP A 20 10.92 3.18 15.19
N LEU A 21 9.97 3.96 14.62
CA LEU A 21 9.05 3.47 13.60
C LEU A 21 9.74 3.32 12.23
N VAL A 22 10.57 4.29 11.86
CA VAL A 22 11.33 4.22 10.60
C VAL A 22 12.36 3.09 10.66
N GLU A 23 13.01 2.87 11.80
CA GLU A 23 13.92 1.74 11.99
C GLU A 23 13.21 0.38 11.86
N LYS A 24 11.97 0.27 12.33
CA LYS A 24 11.15 -0.94 12.10
C LYS A 24 10.89 -1.17 10.61
N LEU A 25 10.59 -0.12 9.85
CA LEU A 25 10.42 -0.24 8.39
C LEU A 25 11.75 -0.60 7.72
N ARG A 26 12.84 0.10 8.03
CA ARG A 26 14.18 -0.20 7.49
C ARG A 26 14.59 -1.65 7.70
N ASP A 27 14.30 -2.19 8.88
CA ASP A 27 14.64 -3.56 9.26
C ASP A 27 13.88 -4.65 8.46
N LEU A 28 12.79 -4.28 7.78
CA LEU A 28 12.09 -5.16 6.82
C LEU A 28 12.84 -5.29 5.50
N HIS A 29 13.82 -4.44 5.23
CA HIS A 29 14.54 -4.34 3.96
C HIS A 29 13.59 -4.17 2.75
N PRO A 30 12.64 -3.23 2.80
CA PRO A 30 11.65 -3.06 1.76
C PRO A 30 12.28 -2.56 0.46
N SER A 31 11.73 -2.99 -0.69
CA SER A 31 12.13 -2.49 -2.00
C SER A 31 11.23 -1.38 -2.52
N PHE A 32 10.03 -1.27 -1.98
CA PHE A 32 9.05 -0.24 -2.36
C PHE A 32 8.13 0.08 -1.19
N MET A 33 7.38 1.17 -1.32
CA MET A 33 6.29 1.54 -0.42
C MET A 33 5.06 1.95 -1.22
N ARG A 34 3.92 1.29 -0.98
CA ARG A 34 2.60 1.68 -1.46
C ARG A 34 2.01 2.71 -0.51
N PHE A 35 1.71 3.91 -1.03
CA PHE A 35 1.20 5.01 -0.22
C PHE A 35 0.24 5.94 -1.01
N PRO A 36 -0.59 6.74 -0.35
CA PRO A 36 -0.96 6.66 1.05
C PRO A 36 -1.71 5.37 1.37
N GLY A 37 -2.10 4.65 0.34
CA GLY A 37 -2.69 3.31 0.35
C GLY A 37 -4.21 3.30 0.44
N GLY A 38 -4.79 2.21 0.06
CA GLY A 38 -6.12 1.71 0.34
C GLY A 38 -7.30 2.69 0.23
N CYS A 39 -8.34 2.36 0.97
CA CYS A 39 -9.56 3.16 1.05
C CYS A 39 -9.36 4.61 1.56
N ILE A 40 -8.16 4.97 2.03
CA ILE A 40 -7.84 6.35 2.42
C ILE A 40 -7.94 7.31 1.23
N VAL A 41 -7.55 6.88 0.02
CA VAL A 41 -7.62 7.73 -1.17
C VAL A 41 -9.04 7.89 -1.67
N GLU A 42 -9.90 6.92 -1.42
CA GLU A 42 -11.28 6.88 -1.91
C GLU A 42 -12.23 7.72 -1.04
N GLY A 43 -12.06 7.64 0.30
CA GLY A 43 -13.03 8.20 1.23
C GLY A 43 -14.40 7.50 1.19
N SER A 44 -15.30 7.91 2.06
CA SER A 44 -16.70 7.40 2.12
C SER A 44 -17.69 8.30 1.39
N THR A 45 -17.31 9.54 1.10
CA THR A 45 -18.11 10.57 0.43
C THR A 45 -17.23 11.43 -0.45
N PRO A 46 -17.79 12.16 -1.44
CA PRO A 46 -16.99 13.07 -2.26
C PRO A 46 -16.16 14.08 -1.46
N SER A 47 -16.66 14.55 -0.33
CA SER A 47 -15.94 15.50 0.54
C SER A 47 -14.81 14.88 1.36
N THR A 48 -14.71 13.55 1.40
CA THR A 48 -13.67 12.82 2.15
C THR A 48 -12.68 12.10 1.22
N VAL A 49 -12.77 12.31 -0.10
CA VAL A 49 -11.76 11.88 -1.06
C VAL A 49 -10.44 12.56 -0.73
N MET A 50 -9.36 11.81 -0.73
CA MET A 50 -8.03 12.37 -0.49
C MET A 50 -7.53 13.10 -1.73
N LEU A 51 -7.10 14.35 -1.52
CA LEU A 51 -6.50 15.16 -2.56
C LEU A 51 -5.04 15.42 -2.21
N PHE A 52 -4.14 15.17 -3.16
CA PHE A 52 -2.71 15.41 -3.01
C PHE A 52 -2.42 16.82 -2.49
N ARG A 53 -3.06 17.86 -3.08
CA ARG A 53 -2.85 19.27 -2.72
C ARG A 53 -3.11 19.59 -1.25
N ASN A 54 -3.90 18.76 -0.56
CA ASN A 54 -4.18 18.90 0.87
C ASN A 54 -3.13 18.26 1.78
N THR A 55 -2.11 17.63 1.20
CA THR A 55 -1.10 16.82 1.93
C THR A 55 0.32 17.38 1.79
N VAL A 56 0.48 18.51 1.11
CA VAL A 56 1.76 19.20 0.92
C VAL A 56 1.69 20.64 1.43
N GLY A 57 2.83 21.32 1.50
CA GLY A 57 2.94 22.64 2.13
C GLY A 57 3.12 22.56 3.65
N PRO A 58 3.07 23.68 4.37
CA PRO A 58 3.24 23.73 5.82
C PRO A 58 2.22 22.84 6.53
N VAL A 59 2.67 22.01 7.47
CA VAL A 59 1.81 21.02 8.16
C VAL A 59 0.60 21.67 8.85
N TRP A 60 0.77 22.88 9.38
CA TRP A 60 -0.30 23.62 10.06
C TRP A 60 -1.34 24.24 9.14
N GLU A 61 -1.10 24.24 7.82
CA GLU A 61 -2.03 24.72 6.80
C GLU A 61 -2.77 23.57 6.11
N ARG A 62 -2.33 22.32 6.34
CA ARG A 62 -2.97 21.16 5.73
C ARG A 62 -4.33 20.89 6.38
N PRO A 63 -5.41 20.79 5.60
CA PRO A 63 -6.70 20.39 6.14
C PRO A 63 -6.65 18.94 6.60
N GLY A 64 -7.22 18.66 7.77
CA GLY A 64 -7.37 17.29 8.22
C GLY A 64 -8.44 16.55 7.40
N GLN A 65 -8.35 15.23 7.35
CA GLN A 65 -9.27 14.37 6.63
C GLN A 65 -9.95 13.38 7.57
N GLN A 66 -11.27 13.20 7.42
CA GLN A 66 -11.98 12.11 8.06
C GLN A 66 -11.73 10.82 7.29
N LEU A 67 -11.24 9.79 7.96
CA LEU A 67 -10.96 8.50 7.36
C LEU A 67 -12.13 7.54 7.49
N VAL A 68 -12.17 6.54 6.62
CA VAL A 68 -13.21 5.51 6.59
C VAL A 68 -13.25 4.62 7.84
N TRP A 69 -12.19 4.65 8.65
CA TRP A 69 -12.05 3.90 9.91
C TRP A 69 -12.42 4.71 11.16
N HIS A 70 -13.22 5.80 11.01
CA HIS A 70 -13.78 6.60 12.10
C HIS A 70 -12.76 7.43 12.92
N TYR A 71 -11.56 7.68 12.41
CA TYR A 71 -10.62 8.64 12.96
C TYR A 71 -10.18 9.66 11.90
N ARG A 72 -9.46 10.68 12.33
CA ARG A 72 -8.99 11.74 11.44
C ARG A 72 -7.49 11.65 11.21
N SER A 73 -7.07 11.91 9.99
CA SER A 73 -5.68 12.26 9.67
C SER A 73 -5.51 13.78 9.73
N SER A 74 -4.39 14.24 10.26
CA SER A 74 -3.97 15.64 10.15
C SER A 74 -3.25 15.92 8.81
N ASN A 75 -3.02 14.90 7.98
CA ASN A 75 -2.15 14.94 6.81
C ASN A 75 -0.70 15.37 7.12
N GLY A 76 -0.28 15.23 8.39
CA GLY A 76 1.11 15.50 8.80
C GLY A 76 2.13 14.54 8.16
N LEU A 77 1.75 13.27 7.95
CA LEU A 77 2.44 12.35 7.04
C LEU A 77 1.73 12.47 5.69
N GLY A 78 2.22 13.37 4.85
CA GLY A 78 1.65 13.67 3.54
C GLY A 78 2.50 13.15 2.39
N PHE A 79 2.17 13.56 1.18
CA PHE A 79 2.83 13.10 -0.03
C PHE A 79 4.34 13.33 -0.03
N HIS A 80 4.78 14.52 0.42
CA HIS A 80 6.20 14.84 0.55
C HIS A 80 6.92 13.90 1.51
N GLU A 81 6.35 13.70 2.71
CA GLU A 81 6.95 12.88 3.75
C GLU A 81 7.03 11.39 3.34
N TYR A 82 6.07 10.88 2.57
CA TYR A 82 6.14 9.53 2.00
C TYR A 82 7.27 9.40 0.98
N LEU A 83 7.41 10.35 0.06
CA LEU A 83 8.50 10.35 -0.91
C LEU A 83 9.86 10.46 -0.24
N GLN A 84 10.00 11.35 0.75
CA GLN A 84 11.22 11.50 1.53
C GLN A 84 11.56 10.22 2.31
N LEU A 85 10.57 9.54 2.88
CA LEU A 85 10.78 8.26 3.56
C LEU A 85 11.25 7.17 2.58
N CYS A 86 10.70 7.15 1.36
CA CYS A 86 11.15 6.23 0.32
C CYS A 86 12.61 6.46 -0.01
N GLU A 87 13.03 7.71 -0.20
CA GLU A 87 14.42 8.08 -0.47
C GLU A 87 15.34 7.74 0.71
N ASP A 88 14.94 8.06 1.94
CA ASP A 88 15.69 7.76 3.16
C ASP A 88 15.97 6.26 3.36
N LEU A 89 15.08 5.40 2.89
CA LEU A 89 15.19 3.95 3.02
C LEU A 89 15.59 3.23 1.73
N GLY A 90 15.78 3.96 0.63
CA GLY A 90 16.11 3.38 -0.68
C GLY A 90 14.98 2.54 -1.27
N MET A 91 13.73 2.94 -1.05
CA MET A 91 12.53 2.28 -1.57
C MET A 91 12.02 2.95 -2.86
N GLU A 92 11.47 2.17 -3.78
CA GLU A 92 10.70 2.70 -4.90
C GLU A 92 9.33 3.22 -4.42
N PRO A 93 8.97 4.47 -4.68
CA PRO A 93 7.64 4.97 -4.37
C PRO A 93 6.58 4.36 -5.29
N LEU A 94 5.48 3.88 -4.70
CA LEU A 94 4.27 3.44 -5.38
C LEU A 94 3.12 4.31 -4.87
N TYR A 95 2.73 5.29 -5.68
CA TYR A 95 1.66 6.21 -5.33
C TYR A 95 0.30 5.66 -5.74
N VAL A 96 -0.66 5.67 -4.83
CA VAL A 96 -2.06 5.31 -5.10
C VAL A 96 -2.87 6.59 -5.22
N CYS A 97 -3.56 6.79 -6.34
CA CYS A 97 -4.45 7.93 -6.55
C CYS A 97 -5.92 7.51 -6.62
N ASN A 98 -6.83 8.43 -6.30
CA ASN A 98 -8.25 8.24 -6.54
C ASN A 98 -8.55 8.25 -8.05
N CYS A 99 -9.50 7.46 -8.51
CA CYS A 99 -9.93 7.41 -9.92
C CYS A 99 -11.26 8.14 -10.19
N GLY A 100 -11.77 8.93 -9.24
CA GLY A 100 -13.07 9.59 -9.33
C GLY A 100 -14.21 8.74 -8.77
N MET A 101 -13.90 7.87 -7.79
CA MET A 101 -14.88 7.05 -7.08
C MET A 101 -14.62 7.12 -5.57
N THR A 102 -15.70 7.11 -4.77
CA THR A 102 -15.57 6.80 -3.35
C THR A 102 -15.52 5.30 -3.14
N CYS A 103 -15.12 4.86 -1.94
CA CYS A 103 -14.85 3.46 -1.63
C CYS A 103 -15.98 2.53 -2.08
N GLN A 104 -15.70 1.65 -3.03
CA GLN A 104 -16.70 0.80 -3.67
C GLN A 104 -17.30 -0.22 -2.70
N GLY A 105 -16.57 -0.64 -1.68
CA GLY A 105 -17.10 -1.48 -0.60
C GLY A 105 -18.01 -0.76 0.40
N ARG A 106 -18.25 0.58 0.27
CA ARG A 106 -18.95 1.41 1.27
C ARG A 106 -20.01 2.35 0.68
N LYS A 107 -20.83 1.90 -0.27
CA LYS A 107 -21.82 2.71 -1.01
C LYS A 107 -21.13 3.75 -1.92
N PRO A 108 -20.58 3.31 -3.04
CA PRO A 108 -19.81 4.15 -3.94
C PRO A 108 -20.63 5.32 -4.49
N VAL A 109 -19.99 6.47 -4.59
CA VAL A 109 -20.46 7.63 -5.32
C VAL A 109 -19.48 7.87 -6.46
N LEU A 110 -20.00 7.98 -7.68
CA LEU A 110 -19.20 8.32 -8.85
C LEU A 110 -19.07 9.85 -8.93
N LEU A 111 -17.85 10.34 -8.89
CA LEU A 111 -17.54 11.72 -9.23
C LEU A 111 -17.60 11.85 -10.75
N THR A 112 -18.33 12.80 -11.27
CA THR A 112 -18.55 12.96 -12.71
C THR A 112 -18.30 14.37 -13.19
N GLY A 113 -18.06 14.54 -14.50
CA GLY A 113 -17.81 15.83 -15.10
C GLY A 113 -16.67 16.58 -14.40
N LYS A 114 -16.95 17.80 -13.94
CA LYS A 114 -15.96 18.66 -13.32
C LYS A 114 -15.29 18.04 -12.06
N GLU A 115 -16.03 17.30 -11.26
CA GLU A 115 -15.48 16.66 -10.07
C GLU A 115 -14.42 15.60 -10.44
N GLN A 116 -14.69 14.80 -11.46
CA GLN A 116 -13.72 13.83 -11.97
C GLN A 116 -12.50 14.52 -12.62
N ASP A 117 -12.72 15.63 -13.33
CA ASP A 117 -11.63 16.43 -13.90
C ASP A 117 -10.69 16.95 -12.80
N GLU A 118 -11.24 17.42 -11.68
CA GLU A 118 -10.48 17.89 -10.53
C GLU A 118 -9.63 16.78 -9.88
N ILE A 119 -10.12 15.54 -9.83
CA ILE A 119 -9.33 14.41 -9.32
C ILE A 119 -8.19 14.07 -10.27
N LEU A 120 -8.44 14.04 -11.59
CA LEU A 120 -7.41 13.81 -12.57
C LEU A 120 -6.33 14.89 -12.54
N GLU A 121 -6.75 16.16 -12.47
CA GLU A 121 -5.82 17.28 -12.33
C GLU A 121 -4.99 17.18 -11.05
N ASP A 122 -5.60 16.82 -9.92
CA ASP A 122 -4.90 16.65 -8.65
C ASP A 122 -3.84 15.50 -8.72
N THR A 123 -4.17 14.41 -9.41
CA THR A 123 -3.22 13.33 -9.71
C THR A 123 -2.05 13.83 -10.56
N MET A 124 -2.33 14.58 -11.64
CA MET A 124 -1.27 15.13 -12.50
C MET A 124 -0.41 16.16 -11.77
N ASN A 125 -0.98 16.89 -10.82
CA ASN A 125 -0.26 17.83 -9.95
C ASN A 125 0.67 17.07 -8.97
N ALA A 126 0.23 15.92 -8.43
CA ALA A 126 1.07 15.05 -7.63
C ALA A 126 2.28 14.51 -8.42
N LEU A 127 2.05 14.08 -9.67
CA LEU A 127 3.12 13.63 -10.55
C LEU A 127 4.10 14.77 -10.90
N GLU A 128 3.60 15.98 -11.14
CA GLU A 128 4.46 17.15 -11.35
C GLU A 128 5.25 17.52 -10.09
N TYR A 129 4.63 17.38 -8.90
CA TYR A 129 5.34 17.59 -7.64
C TYR A 129 6.51 16.63 -7.50
N ALA A 130 6.29 15.34 -7.77
CA ALA A 130 7.31 14.31 -7.63
C ALA A 130 8.40 14.42 -8.73
N LEU A 131 8.00 14.58 -9.99
CA LEU A 131 8.85 14.39 -11.16
C LEU A 131 9.20 15.68 -11.90
N GLY A 132 8.46 16.77 -11.66
CA GLY A 132 8.64 18.02 -12.37
C GLY A 132 9.92 18.77 -12.01
N SER A 133 10.35 19.67 -12.91
CA SER A 133 11.51 20.52 -12.66
C SER A 133 11.29 21.44 -11.45
N PRO A 134 12.35 21.90 -10.79
CA PRO A 134 12.25 22.87 -9.67
C PRO A 134 11.55 24.18 -10.04
N GLU A 135 11.50 24.51 -11.33
CA GLU A 135 10.89 25.73 -11.87
C GLU A 135 9.40 25.54 -12.20
N SER A 136 8.91 24.30 -12.25
CA SER A 136 7.48 24.03 -12.47
C SER A 136 6.67 24.46 -11.24
N ARG A 137 5.35 24.61 -11.41
CA ARG A 137 4.47 25.05 -10.31
C ARG A 137 4.62 24.17 -9.06
N TRP A 138 4.50 22.87 -9.21
CA TRP A 138 4.53 21.94 -8.08
C TRP A 138 5.95 21.53 -7.69
N GLY A 139 6.90 21.51 -8.64
CA GLY A 139 8.32 21.31 -8.34
C GLY A 139 8.92 22.48 -7.53
N SER A 140 8.43 23.70 -7.72
CA SER A 140 8.85 24.85 -6.90
C SER A 140 8.34 24.71 -5.45
N LEU A 141 7.13 24.18 -5.24
CA LEU A 141 6.63 23.88 -3.89
C LEU A 141 7.45 22.79 -3.23
N ARG A 142 7.80 21.71 -3.96
CA ARG A 142 8.74 20.68 -3.48
C ARG A 142 10.05 21.31 -3.01
N THR A 143 10.61 22.21 -3.80
CA THR A 143 11.85 22.96 -3.46
C THR A 143 11.68 23.77 -2.17
N GLN A 144 10.55 24.45 -2.01
CA GLN A 144 10.23 25.22 -0.80
C GLN A 144 10.09 24.30 0.43
N MET A 145 9.64 23.07 0.24
CA MET A 145 9.57 22.05 1.28
C MET A 145 10.92 21.38 1.59
N GLY A 146 12.00 21.82 0.96
CA GLY A 146 13.37 21.38 1.27
C GLY A 146 13.96 20.37 0.31
N HIS A 147 13.22 19.93 -0.73
CA HIS A 147 13.71 18.94 -1.69
C HIS A 147 13.71 19.53 -3.12
N ARG A 148 14.89 19.94 -3.61
CA ARG A 148 15.00 20.61 -4.90
C ARG A 148 14.82 19.63 -6.09
N GLU A 149 15.55 18.51 -6.05
CA GLU A 149 15.58 17.58 -7.17
C GLU A 149 14.28 16.76 -7.24
N PRO A 150 13.89 16.25 -8.43
CA PRO A 150 12.78 15.31 -8.54
C PRO A 150 12.98 14.06 -7.69
N PHE A 151 11.90 13.52 -7.14
CA PHE A 151 11.89 12.21 -6.50
C PHE A 151 11.80 11.08 -7.54
N GLY A 152 12.28 9.89 -7.20
CA GLY A 152 12.30 8.74 -8.11
C GLY A 152 10.97 7.96 -8.15
N LEU A 153 9.83 8.61 -8.42
CA LEU A 153 8.53 7.93 -8.49
C LEU A 153 8.47 6.99 -9.70
N THR A 154 8.23 5.71 -9.47
CA THR A 154 8.25 4.64 -10.48
C THR A 154 6.86 4.08 -10.78
N TYR A 155 6.00 3.95 -9.76
CA TYR A 155 4.70 3.29 -9.87
C TYR A 155 3.55 4.25 -9.55
N LEU A 156 2.47 4.12 -10.34
CA LEU A 156 1.18 4.77 -10.08
C LEU A 156 0.08 3.73 -10.09
N GLU A 157 -0.63 3.58 -8.99
CA GLU A 157 -1.85 2.78 -8.91
C GLU A 157 -3.06 3.69 -9.03
N ILE A 158 -3.97 3.36 -9.95
CA ILE A 158 -5.18 4.14 -10.24
C ILE A 158 -6.38 3.47 -9.59
N GLY A 159 -6.92 4.12 -8.54
CA GLY A 159 -8.00 3.58 -7.73
C GLY A 159 -7.49 2.68 -6.60
N ASN A 160 -8.43 2.10 -5.84
CA ASN A 160 -8.19 1.08 -4.82
C ASN A 160 -9.40 0.16 -4.70
N GLU A 161 -9.20 -1.16 -4.83
CA GLU A 161 -10.27 -2.15 -4.73
C GLU A 161 -11.48 -1.85 -5.65
N ASN A 162 -11.23 -1.17 -6.77
CA ASN A 162 -12.26 -0.79 -7.72
C ASN A 162 -12.37 -1.83 -8.85
N PHE A 163 -13.60 -2.03 -9.34
CA PHE A 163 -13.90 -3.00 -10.40
C PHE A 163 -15.15 -2.61 -11.20
N GLY A 164 -15.35 -3.28 -12.32
CA GLY A 164 -16.49 -3.14 -13.20
C GLY A 164 -16.39 -1.95 -14.17
N PRO A 165 -17.41 -1.77 -15.04
CA PRO A 165 -17.36 -0.85 -16.17
C PRO A 165 -17.08 0.61 -15.77
N ASP A 166 -17.64 1.06 -14.65
CA ASP A 166 -17.42 2.43 -14.15
C ASP A 166 -15.95 2.67 -13.76
N TYR A 167 -15.30 1.67 -13.18
CA TYR A 167 -13.87 1.73 -12.88
C TYR A 167 -13.03 1.67 -14.15
N GLU A 168 -13.33 0.76 -15.06
CA GLU A 168 -12.57 0.57 -16.30
C GLU A 168 -12.53 1.82 -17.18
N GLU A 169 -13.68 2.52 -17.30
CA GLU A 169 -13.76 3.79 -18.02
C GLU A 169 -12.84 4.84 -17.39
N ARG A 170 -12.86 4.96 -16.06
CA ARG A 170 -12.04 5.90 -15.30
C ARG A 170 -10.57 5.56 -15.37
N TYR A 171 -10.23 4.28 -15.16
CA TYR A 171 -8.86 3.80 -15.27
C TYR A 171 -8.26 4.17 -16.65
N ARG A 172 -8.98 3.87 -17.73
CA ARG A 172 -8.52 4.18 -19.08
C ARG A 172 -8.25 5.66 -19.27
N ARG A 173 -9.19 6.50 -18.85
CA ARG A 173 -9.04 7.94 -18.92
C ARG A 173 -7.79 8.44 -18.20
N PHE A 174 -7.55 7.96 -17.00
CA PHE A 174 -6.36 8.30 -16.22
C PHE A 174 -5.08 7.75 -16.86
N TYR A 175 -5.11 6.49 -17.27
CA TYR A 175 -4.01 5.81 -17.93
C TYR A 175 -3.53 6.60 -19.17
N ASP A 176 -4.43 6.97 -20.07
CA ASP A 176 -4.11 7.68 -21.30
C ASP A 176 -3.41 9.02 -21.01
N VAL A 177 -3.96 9.84 -20.10
CA VAL A 177 -3.39 11.14 -19.72
C VAL A 177 -2.03 10.98 -19.04
N VAL A 178 -1.89 9.99 -18.15
CA VAL A 178 -0.64 9.72 -17.45
C VAL A 178 0.43 9.24 -18.43
N LYS A 179 0.11 8.28 -19.30
CA LYS A 179 1.07 7.73 -20.27
C LYS A 179 1.48 8.73 -21.35
N GLU A 180 0.62 9.66 -21.72
CA GLU A 180 0.97 10.75 -22.62
C GLU A 180 2.10 11.63 -22.04
N LYS A 181 2.01 11.99 -20.76
CA LYS A 181 2.97 12.90 -20.13
C LYS A 181 4.14 12.18 -19.42
N TYR A 182 3.89 11.01 -18.86
CA TYR A 182 4.85 10.22 -18.10
C TYR A 182 4.91 8.74 -18.58
N PRO A 183 5.37 8.50 -19.83
CA PRO A 183 5.33 7.15 -20.44
C PRO A 183 6.17 6.11 -19.70
N HIS A 184 7.14 6.54 -18.88
CA HIS A 184 8.01 5.66 -18.10
C HIS A 184 7.36 5.13 -16.82
N LEU A 185 6.28 5.76 -16.32
CA LEU A 185 5.59 5.27 -15.13
C LEU A 185 4.95 3.91 -15.40
N LYS A 186 5.11 3.02 -14.46
CA LYS A 186 4.42 1.72 -14.42
C LYS A 186 3.06 1.92 -13.78
N VAL A 187 2.00 1.65 -14.54
CA VAL A 187 0.63 1.88 -14.10
C VAL A 187 0.01 0.58 -13.63
N ILE A 188 -0.65 0.63 -12.47
CA ILE A 188 -1.28 -0.51 -11.80
C ILE A 188 -2.78 -0.32 -11.80
N ALA A 189 -3.53 -1.36 -12.22
CA ALA A 189 -4.98 -1.43 -12.14
C ALA A 189 -5.42 -2.29 -10.95
N ASN A 190 -6.62 -2.03 -10.42
CA ASN A 190 -7.20 -2.86 -9.34
C ASN A 190 -7.93 -4.10 -9.84
N ALA A 191 -8.16 -4.22 -11.15
CA ALA A 191 -8.81 -5.35 -11.78
C ALA A 191 -8.24 -5.59 -13.18
N HIS A 192 -8.44 -6.79 -13.70
CA HIS A 192 -8.15 -7.10 -15.08
C HIS A 192 -9.05 -6.30 -16.02
N ILE A 193 -8.46 -5.62 -16.99
CA ILE A 193 -9.16 -4.82 -18.00
C ILE A 193 -9.04 -5.53 -19.33
N GLU A 194 -10.03 -6.39 -19.63
CA GLU A 194 -9.95 -7.32 -20.76
C GLU A 194 -10.50 -6.76 -22.07
N GLU A 195 -11.51 -5.87 -22.02
CA GLU A 195 -12.30 -5.47 -23.18
C GLU A 195 -11.87 -4.15 -23.83
N HIS A 196 -10.79 -3.52 -23.37
CA HIS A 196 -10.48 -2.15 -23.75
C HIS A 196 -9.09 -1.97 -24.35
N ALA A 197 -8.93 -0.90 -25.11
CA ALA A 197 -7.71 -0.58 -25.84
C ALA A 197 -6.49 -0.23 -24.97
N CYS A 198 -6.65 0.00 -23.67
CA CYS A 198 -5.52 0.27 -22.80
C CYS A 198 -4.92 -1.01 -22.22
N THR A 199 -3.61 -1.06 -22.24
CA THR A 199 -2.86 -2.19 -21.70
C THR A 199 -2.80 -2.11 -20.19
N THR A 200 -3.21 -3.20 -19.51
CA THR A 200 -2.96 -3.37 -18.09
C THR A 200 -1.55 -3.92 -17.90
N GLU A 201 -0.64 -3.15 -17.29
CA GLU A 201 0.76 -3.55 -17.08
C GLU A 201 0.90 -4.38 -15.80
N TYR A 202 0.21 -3.94 -14.74
CA TYR A 202 0.17 -4.59 -13.43
C TYR A 202 -1.26 -4.61 -12.93
N VAL A 203 -1.62 -5.68 -12.22
CA VAL A 203 -2.90 -5.81 -11.52
C VAL A 203 -2.65 -5.97 -10.05
N ASP A 204 -3.35 -5.18 -9.23
CA ASP A 204 -3.32 -5.27 -7.78
C ASP A 204 -4.38 -6.25 -7.29
N GLU A 205 -3.95 -7.22 -6.48
CA GLU A 205 -4.81 -8.22 -5.84
C GLU A 205 -4.65 -8.16 -4.33
N HIS A 206 -5.79 -8.23 -3.60
CA HIS A 206 -5.84 -8.16 -2.16
C HIS A 206 -6.34 -9.46 -1.54
N PHE A 207 -5.69 -9.89 -0.45
CA PHE A 207 -6.02 -11.12 0.26
C PHE A 207 -6.16 -10.87 1.76
N TYR A 208 -7.40 -10.86 2.23
CA TYR A 208 -7.73 -10.84 3.65
C TYR A 208 -8.56 -12.07 3.98
N ASN A 209 -7.98 -13.03 4.71
CA ASN A 209 -8.60 -14.33 4.89
C ASN A 209 -8.07 -15.07 6.13
N SER A 210 -8.46 -16.34 6.30
CA SER A 210 -8.02 -17.20 7.38
C SER A 210 -6.58 -17.72 7.19
N THR A 211 -5.97 -18.24 8.26
CA THR A 211 -4.65 -18.89 8.18
C THR A 211 -4.66 -20.06 7.22
N GLU A 212 -5.74 -20.83 7.20
CA GLU A 212 -5.92 -22.01 6.37
C GLU A 212 -5.92 -21.62 4.88
N PHE A 213 -6.63 -20.53 4.53
CA PHE A 213 -6.61 -20.01 3.17
C PHE A 213 -5.18 -19.74 2.68
N PHE A 214 -4.39 -19.01 3.43
CA PHE A 214 -3.03 -18.69 3.05
C PHE A 214 -2.14 -19.94 2.95
N ALA A 215 -2.28 -20.89 3.88
CA ALA A 215 -1.51 -22.13 3.86
C ALA A 215 -1.87 -23.04 2.67
N GLU A 216 -3.15 -23.09 2.28
CA GLU A 216 -3.65 -23.95 1.20
C GLU A 216 -3.43 -23.34 -0.20
N ASN A 217 -3.27 -22.03 -0.30
CA ASN A 217 -3.12 -21.31 -1.56
C ASN A 217 -1.66 -20.93 -1.89
N GLN A 218 -0.67 -21.60 -1.34
CA GLN A 218 0.72 -21.38 -1.71
C GLN A 218 0.99 -21.57 -3.22
N ASN A 219 0.15 -22.29 -3.93
CA ASN A 219 0.26 -22.57 -5.37
C ASN A 219 -0.69 -21.70 -6.22
N TYR A 220 -1.24 -20.62 -5.67
CA TYR A 220 -2.27 -19.80 -6.31
C TYR A 220 -1.90 -19.33 -7.72
N TYR A 221 -0.64 -18.94 -7.93
CA TYR A 221 -0.17 -18.39 -9.20
C TYR A 221 0.53 -19.41 -10.12
N GLU A 222 0.59 -20.69 -9.79
CA GLU A 222 1.29 -21.70 -10.61
C GLU A 222 0.72 -21.80 -12.03
N ASN A 223 -0.59 -21.64 -12.21
CA ASN A 223 -1.29 -21.74 -13.48
C ASN A 223 -1.65 -20.38 -14.10
N TYR A 224 -1.10 -19.27 -13.57
CA TYR A 224 -1.37 -17.94 -14.10
C TYR A 224 -0.73 -17.74 -15.48
N ASP A 225 -1.38 -16.97 -16.36
CA ASP A 225 -0.83 -16.67 -17.69
C ASP A 225 0.44 -15.80 -17.57
N ARG A 226 1.58 -16.37 -17.94
CA ARG A 226 2.88 -15.69 -17.89
C ARG A 226 3.02 -14.55 -18.91
N LYS A 227 2.10 -14.45 -19.88
CA LYS A 227 2.05 -13.37 -20.87
C LYS A 227 1.10 -12.24 -20.47
N GLY A 228 0.27 -12.46 -19.46
CA GLY A 228 -0.62 -11.46 -18.89
C GLY A 228 0.11 -10.34 -18.14
N PRO A 229 -0.64 -9.41 -17.55
CA PRO A 229 -0.08 -8.36 -16.71
C PRO A 229 0.65 -8.98 -15.50
N LYS A 230 1.62 -8.26 -14.96
CA LYS A 230 2.28 -8.68 -13.73
C LYS A 230 1.34 -8.50 -12.55
N ILE A 231 1.47 -9.35 -11.55
CA ILE A 231 0.70 -9.27 -10.32
C ILE A 231 1.45 -8.43 -9.29
N PHE A 232 0.72 -7.55 -8.67
CA PHE A 232 1.04 -6.90 -7.42
C PHE A 232 0.09 -7.43 -6.35
N VAL A 233 0.58 -8.12 -5.33
CA VAL A 233 -0.21 -8.45 -4.14
C VAL A 233 -0.09 -7.28 -3.19
N GLY A 234 -0.97 -6.29 -3.36
CA GLY A 234 -0.86 -4.98 -2.72
C GLY A 234 -1.28 -4.95 -1.27
N GLU A 235 -2.22 -5.81 -0.89
CA GLU A 235 -2.64 -5.95 0.50
C GLU A 235 -2.84 -7.42 0.85
N GLN A 236 -2.22 -7.87 1.94
CA GLN A 236 -2.47 -9.20 2.47
C GLN A 236 -2.29 -9.25 3.98
N ALA A 237 -3.17 -9.96 4.65
CA ALA A 237 -3.07 -10.31 6.06
C ALA A 237 -4.03 -11.44 6.44
N VAL A 238 -3.64 -12.27 7.39
CA VAL A 238 -4.58 -13.14 8.10
C VAL A 238 -5.46 -12.26 8.99
N ASN A 239 -6.70 -12.03 8.57
CA ASN A 239 -7.64 -11.15 9.27
C ASN A 239 -8.92 -11.87 9.74
N GLU A 240 -9.01 -13.17 9.55
CA GLU A 240 -10.13 -13.99 9.98
C GLU A 240 -9.73 -15.02 11.05
N GLY A 241 -10.68 -15.40 11.88
CA GLY A 241 -10.50 -16.41 12.92
C GLY A 241 -9.87 -15.88 14.20
N ALA A 242 -9.34 -16.78 15.04
CA ALA A 242 -8.82 -16.48 16.37
C ALA A 242 -7.32 -16.15 16.41
N HIS A 243 -6.67 -16.13 15.26
CA HIS A 243 -5.20 -16.09 15.15
C HIS A 243 -4.63 -14.77 14.66
N LEU A 244 -5.44 -13.69 14.71
CA LEU A 244 -5.07 -12.35 14.27
C LEU A 244 -3.79 -11.86 14.96
N GLY A 245 -2.77 -11.57 14.17
CA GLY A 245 -1.49 -11.07 14.67
C GLY A 245 -0.70 -12.06 15.55
N LYS A 246 -0.99 -13.37 15.49
CA LYS A 246 -0.32 -14.43 16.24
C LYS A 246 0.54 -15.31 15.36
N LEU A 247 1.39 -16.14 15.98
CA LEU A 247 2.33 -17.01 15.27
C LEU A 247 1.66 -17.94 14.26
N TYR A 248 0.50 -18.49 14.57
CA TYR A 248 -0.21 -19.40 13.66
C TYR A 248 -0.63 -18.69 12.36
N GLY A 249 -1.16 -17.46 12.46
CA GLY A 249 -1.43 -16.63 11.28
C GLY A 249 -0.18 -16.34 10.46
N ALA A 250 0.91 -15.99 11.15
CA ALA A 250 2.18 -15.70 10.49
C ALA A 250 2.75 -16.93 9.73
N LEU A 251 2.51 -18.15 10.19
CA LEU A 251 2.92 -19.37 9.48
C LEU A 251 2.12 -19.58 8.18
N GLY A 252 0.82 -19.29 8.19
CA GLY A 252 -0.01 -19.33 6.97
C GLY A 252 0.47 -18.30 5.96
N GLU A 253 0.68 -17.06 6.38
CA GLU A 253 1.22 -15.98 5.53
C GLU A 253 2.62 -16.34 4.99
N ALA A 254 3.49 -16.97 5.79
CA ALA A 254 4.80 -17.43 5.33
C ALA A 254 4.70 -18.48 4.22
N ALA A 255 3.75 -19.43 4.31
CA ALA A 255 3.51 -20.42 3.27
C ALA A 255 3.06 -19.76 1.95
N PHE A 256 2.20 -18.76 2.03
CA PHE A 256 1.76 -17.99 0.87
C PHE A 256 2.91 -17.21 0.24
N LEU A 257 3.73 -16.51 1.04
CA LEU A 257 4.91 -15.78 0.56
C LEU A 257 5.91 -16.68 -0.18
N ILE A 258 6.11 -17.93 0.27
CA ILE A 258 6.92 -18.92 -0.46
C ILE A 258 6.33 -19.16 -1.86
N GLY A 259 5.01 -19.25 -1.96
CA GLY A 259 4.30 -19.40 -3.24
C GLY A 259 4.48 -18.17 -4.15
N LEU A 260 4.44 -16.96 -3.58
CA LEU A 260 4.69 -15.72 -4.33
C LEU A 260 6.13 -15.69 -4.88
N GLU A 261 7.13 -16.03 -4.07
CA GLU A 261 8.53 -16.08 -4.51
C GLU A 261 8.76 -17.14 -5.60
N LYS A 262 8.13 -18.31 -5.51
CA LYS A 262 8.19 -19.33 -6.57
C LYS A 262 7.68 -18.82 -7.91
N ASN A 263 6.70 -17.91 -7.90
CA ASN A 263 6.06 -17.35 -9.07
C ASN A 263 6.52 -15.91 -9.37
N GLN A 264 7.76 -15.54 -9.01
CA GLN A 264 8.32 -14.19 -9.20
C GLN A 264 8.36 -13.72 -10.67
N ASP A 265 8.23 -14.62 -11.61
CA ASP A 265 8.08 -14.31 -13.02
C ASP A 265 6.72 -13.69 -13.36
N VAL A 266 5.72 -13.88 -12.50
CA VAL A 266 4.38 -13.29 -12.57
C VAL A 266 4.17 -12.29 -11.45
N VAL A 267 4.42 -12.68 -10.20
CA VAL A 267 4.26 -11.82 -9.03
C VAL A 267 5.46 -10.89 -8.88
N ALA A 268 5.31 -9.67 -9.34
CA ALA A 268 6.39 -8.68 -9.35
C ALA A 268 6.57 -7.95 -8.02
N LEU A 269 5.48 -7.74 -7.29
CA LEU A 269 5.44 -6.96 -6.05
C LEU A 269 4.51 -7.66 -5.04
N ALA A 270 4.86 -7.56 -3.75
CA ALA A 270 4.00 -7.97 -2.66
C ALA A 270 4.19 -7.07 -1.44
N SER A 271 3.11 -6.70 -0.76
CA SER A 271 3.14 -5.89 0.46
C SER A 271 2.12 -6.34 1.49
N TYR A 272 2.46 -6.11 2.75
CA TYR A 272 1.56 -6.31 3.88
C TYR A 272 0.76 -5.03 4.14
N ALA A 273 -0.50 -5.18 4.47
CA ALA A 273 -1.34 -4.07 4.89
C ALA A 273 -2.29 -4.48 6.04
N PRO A 274 -2.55 -3.54 7.00
CA PRO A 274 -1.88 -2.26 7.22
C PRO A 274 -0.56 -2.37 7.99
N LEU A 275 0.27 -1.31 7.94
CA LEU A 275 1.58 -1.35 8.59
C LEU A 275 1.56 -1.00 10.07
N PHE A 276 0.85 0.07 10.48
CA PHE A 276 0.97 0.64 11.82
C PHE A 276 -0.32 0.61 12.63
N GLU A 277 -0.20 0.26 13.91
CA GLU A 277 -1.29 0.27 14.88
C GLU A 277 -0.84 0.94 16.17
N HIS A 278 -1.55 1.99 16.60
CA HIS A 278 -1.41 2.45 17.98
C HIS A 278 -2.16 1.50 18.91
N VAL A 279 -1.50 0.95 19.93
CA VAL A 279 -2.03 -0.15 20.78
C VAL A 279 -3.36 0.16 21.47
N HIS A 280 -3.68 1.45 21.67
CA HIS A 280 -4.91 1.89 22.34
C HIS A 280 -5.94 2.54 21.39
N TYR A 281 -5.55 2.85 20.14
CA TYR A 281 -6.38 3.63 19.22
C TYR A 281 -6.27 3.05 17.81
N HIS A 282 -7.06 2.02 17.54
CA HIS A 282 -7.14 1.37 16.24
C HIS A 282 -8.57 0.86 16.00
N SER A 283 -8.94 0.73 14.75
CA SER A 283 -10.23 0.15 14.31
C SER A 283 -10.09 -1.00 13.33
N TRP A 284 -8.84 -1.35 12.98
CA TRP A 284 -8.50 -2.49 12.14
C TRP A 284 -7.38 -3.31 12.79
N SER A 285 -7.46 -4.63 12.68
CA SER A 285 -6.44 -5.57 13.18
C SER A 285 -6.44 -6.81 12.27
N PRO A 286 -5.27 -7.43 12.03
CA PRO A 286 -3.97 -7.08 12.58
C PRO A 286 -3.25 -5.96 11.81
N ASN A 287 -2.24 -5.36 12.43
CA ASN A 287 -1.29 -4.46 11.79
C ASN A 287 0.14 -4.94 12.08
N LEU A 288 1.06 -4.74 11.15
CA LEU A 288 2.38 -5.35 11.17
C LEU A 288 3.26 -4.86 12.34
N ILE A 289 3.19 -3.56 12.63
CA ILE A 289 3.98 -2.87 13.64
C ILE A 289 3.03 -2.17 14.62
N ARG A 290 3.11 -2.55 15.87
CA ARG A 290 2.36 -1.94 16.97
C ARG A 290 3.22 -0.95 17.72
N PHE A 291 2.64 0.16 18.11
CA PHE A 291 3.36 1.20 18.81
C PHE A 291 2.53 1.91 19.87
N GLN A 292 3.20 2.54 20.78
CA GLN A 292 2.68 3.52 21.72
C GLN A 292 3.62 4.73 21.78
N ASN A 293 3.47 5.59 22.79
CA ASN A 293 4.16 6.87 22.82
C ASN A 293 5.70 6.78 22.77
N ALA A 294 6.30 5.73 23.35
CA ALA A 294 7.75 5.60 23.47
C ALA A 294 8.30 4.26 22.95
N GLU A 295 7.46 3.34 22.52
CA GLU A 295 7.86 1.98 22.16
C GLU A 295 7.17 1.53 20.89
N SER A 296 7.85 0.66 20.13
CA SER A 296 7.30 -0.02 18.97
C SER A 296 7.78 -1.47 18.89
N PHE A 297 6.92 -2.37 18.42
CA PHE A 297 7.24 -3.78 18.24
C PHE A 297 6.49 -4.39 17.05
N GLY A 298 7.10 -5.40 16.42
CA GLY A 298 6.48 -6.18 15.36
C GLY A 298 5.64 -7.33 15.90
N ILE A 299 4.53 -7.64 15.25
CA ILE A 299 3.82 -8.91 15.47
C ILE A 299 4.61 -10.08 14.84
N PRO A 300 4.27 -11.36 15.08
CA PRO A 300 4.98 -12.50 14.47
C PRO A 300 5.16 -12.39 12.95
N THR A 301 4.16 -11.94 12.23
CA THR A 301 4.22 -11.70 10.77
C THR A 301 5.30 -10.68 10.38
N TYR A 302 5.56 -9.68 11.20
CA TYR A 302 6.65 -8.73 10.97
C TYR A 302 8.00 -9.45 10.79
N TYR A 303 8.25 -10.46 11.63
CA TYR A 303 9.49 -11.23 11.56
C TYR A 303 9.54 -12.15 10.35
N VAL A 304 8.40 -12.64 9.88
CA VAL A 304 8.29 -13.37 8.60
C VAL A 304 8.70 -12.44 7.46
N TRP A 305 8.08 -11.28 7.32
CA TRP A 305 8.42 -10.30 6.27
C TRP A 305 9.89 -9.86 6.35
N LYS A 306 10.40 -9.66 7.57
CA LYS A 306 11.82 -9.33 7.78
C LYS A 306 12.75 -10.44 7.29
N MET A 307 12.41 -11.71 7.49
CA MET A 307 13.20 -12.84 7.00
C MET A 307 13.18 -12.88 5.46
N PHE A 308 12.04 -12.73 4.83
CA PHE A 308 11.92 -12.68 3.38
C PHE A 308 12.66 -11.47 2.78
N GLY A 309 12.44 -10.27 3.30
CA GLY A 309 13.10 -9.07 2.82
C GLY A 309 14.62 -9.10 2.95
N LYS A 310 15.13 -9.66 4.05
CA LYS A 310 16.57 -9.75 4.31
C LYS A 310 17.28 -10.82 3.48
N ASN A 311 16.59 -11.89 3.13
CA ASN A 311 17.18 -13.07 2.48
C ASN A 311 16.71 -13.23 1.03
N ARG A 312 16.33 -12.17 0.35
CA ARG A 312 15.96 -12.20 -1.07
C ARG A 312 17.11 -12.77 -1.91
N GLY A 313 16.79 -13.83 -2.67
CA GLY A 313 17.70 -14.40 -3.66
C GLY A 313 17.55 -13.74 -5.03
N SER A 314 18.52 -13.96 -5.91
CA SER A 314 18.43 -13.57 -7.33
C SER A 314 17.74 -14.62 -8.20
N TYR A 315 17.63 -15.85 -7.71
CA TYR A 315 17.08 -16.99 -8.42
C TYR A 315 16.28 -17.87 -7.47
N VAL A 316 15.19 -18.45 -7.96
CA VAL A 316 14.50 -19.58 -7.34
C VAL A 316 15.19 -20.85 -7.79
N VAL A 317 15.59 -21.69 -6.85
CA VAL A 317 16.14 -23.02 -7.15
C VAL A 317 15.09 -24.09 -6.91
N GLU A 318 15.11 -25.13 -7.75
CA GLU A 318 14.26 -26.30 -7.54
C GLU A 318 14.60 -26.91 -6.18
N SER A 319 13.57 -27.17 -5.39
CA SER A 319 13.72 -27.74 -4.06
C SER A 319 12.62 -28.75 -3.78
N GLU A 320 12.99 -29.86 -3.17
CA GLU A 320 12.08 -30.87 -2.67
C GLU A 320 12.23 -30.98 -1.16
N VAL A 321 11.12 -31.03 -0.43
CA VAL A 321 11.11 -31.16 1.01
C VAL A 321 10.43 -32.47 1.39
N GLU A 322 11.21 -33.42 1.87
CA GLU A 322 10.68 -34.60 2.54
C GLU A 322 10.55 -34.30 4.04
N SER A 323 9.33 -34.37 4.55
CA SER A 323 9.08 -34.27 5.99
C SER A 323 8.38 -35.53 6.49
N GLY A 324 8.61 -35.89 7.74
CA GLY A 324 7.82 -36.89 8.43
C GLY A 324 6.34 -36.51 8.48
N LYS A 325 5.50 -37.19 9.23
CA LYS A 325 4.06 -36.92 9.32
C LYS A 325 3.81 -35.43 9.54
N ILE A 326 3.19 -34.79 8.53
CA ILE A 326 2.72 -33.41 8.63
C ILE A 326 1.57 -33.41 9.63
N TYR A 327 1.77 -32.75 10.76
CA TYR A 327 0.70 -32.50 11.70
C TYR A 327 -0.30 -31.55 11.02
N ARG A 328 -1.54 -32.00 10.80
CA ARG A 328 -2.63 -31.13 10.34
C ARG A 328 -3.33 -30.54 11.56
N PRO A 329 -3.11 -29.27 11.91
CA PRO A 329 -3.72 -28.67 13.11
C PRO A 329 -5.25 -28.65 13.06
N MET A 330 -5.85 -28.76 11.87
CA MET A 330 -7.28 -28.59 11.65
C MET A 330 -8.15 -29.71 12.25
N GLU A 331 -7.67 -30.94 12.30
CA GLU A 331 -8.45 -32.04 12.90
C GLU A 331 -8.60 -31.91 14.44
N GLY A 332 -7.65 -31.21 15.08
CA GLY A 332 -7.71 -30.95 16.53
C GLY A 332 -8.53 -29.72 16.95
N MET A 333 -8.66 -28.73 16.06
CA MET A 333 -9.37 -27.47 16.38
C MET A 333 -10.89 -27.58 16.27
N ALA A 334 -11.41 -28.47 15.45
CA ALA A 334 -12.84 -28.73 15.37
C ALA A 334 -13.39 -29.26 16.73
N SER A 335 -12.58 -29.93 17.54
CA SER A 335 -12.96 -30.43 18.83
C SER A 335 -12.93 -29.40 19.98
N LEU A 336 -12.25 -28.24 19.76
CA LEU A 336 -12.19 -27.18 20.76
C LEU A 336 -13.34 -26.19 20.68
N LYS A 337 -14.09 -26.17 19.55
CA LYS A 337 -15.30 -25.35 19.40
C LYS A 337 -16.54 -25.94 20.06
N SER A 338 -16.47 -27.16 20.56
CA SER A 338 -17.60 -27.88 21.21
C SER A 338 -17.47 -28.00 22.73
N ARG A 339 -16.62 -27.21 23.39
CA ARG A 339 -16.53 -27.18 24.84
C ARG A 339 -16.67 -25.77 25.39
#